data_0d599dc753d7fadf7d6649daf22e094b
#
_entry.id   0d599dc753d7fadf7d6649daf22e094b
#
_cell.length_a   1.000
_cell.length_b   1.000
_cell.length_c   1.000
_cell.angle_alpha   90.00
_cell.angle_beta   90.00
_cell.angle_gamma   90.00
#
_symmetry.space_group_name_H-M   'P 1'
#
loop_
_entity.id
_entity.type
_entity.pdbx_description
1 polymer ?
#
loop_
_entity_poly.entity_id
_entity_poly.type
_entity_poly.pdbx_seq_one_letter_code
_entity_poly.pdbx_strand_id
1 'polypeptide(L)'
;APWPLPPFLLITVETEFDEQFNMSDTLLMQLMYSIRTLFKKYGISNMTVPWNNTIRCIVPFNSQAVNRSILSTIKDRVSSLFDRRIRMTVSGRLDGYDQIKSAHFEAYDLLSISRNMNLSIAFADDLLYEIAMLQTLRNSHMRTFAFKLLSTLEDYDAQHGSELIHTLQVLIENRGIQTKTANDLFLHRN
;
A
#
# COMPACT_ATOMS: atom_id res chain seq x y z
N ALA A 1 23.31 -13.04 -10.55
CA ALA A 1 22.19 -13.83 -11.07
C ALA A 1 21.67 -13.15 -12.32
N PRO A 2 21.25 -13.90 -13.35
CA PRO A 2 20.59 -13.28 -14.50
C PRO A 2 19.30 -12.57 -14.05
N TRP A 3 18.92 -11.54 -14.79
CA TRP A 3 17.65 -10.85 -14.60
C TRP A 3 16.49 -11.86 -14.68
N PRO A 4 15.50 -11.79 -13.76
CA PRO A 4 14.33 -12.64 -13.90
C PRO A 4 13.60 -12.30 -15.20
N LEU A 5 13.24 -13.34 -15.95
CA LEU A 5 12.47 -13.17 -17.18
C LEU A 5 10.99 -12.89 -16.84
N PRO A 6 10.31 -12.05 -17.65
CA PRO A 6 8.87 -11.85 -17.48
C PRO A 6 8.09 -13.17 -17.64
N PRO A 7 6.93 -13.32 -17.01
CA PRO A 7 6.34 -12.36 -16.09
C PRO A 7 6.97 -12.37 -14.69
N PHE A 8 6.95 -11.22 -14.03
CA PHE A 8 7.50 -11.08 -12.69
C PHE A 8 6.64 -10.16 -11.79
N LEU A 9 7.00 -10.09 -10.51
CA LEU A 9 6.42 -9.18 -9.51
C LEU A 9 7.50 -8.25 -8.97
N LEU A 10 7.10 -7.04 -8.59
CA LEU A 10 7.89 -6.16 -7.75
C LEU A 10 7.38 -6.26 -6.31
N ILE A 11 8.23 -6.77 -5.43
CA ILE A 11 7.96 -6.78 -4.00
C ILE A 11 8.78 -5.67 -3.34
N THR A 12 8.11 -4.84 -2.55
CA THR A 12 8.78 -3.81 -1.77
C THR A 12 8.68 -4.14 -0.30
N VAL A 13 9.80 -4.02 0.39
CA VAL A 13 9.89 -4.25 1.83
C VAL A 13 10.36 -2.96 2.49
N GLU A 14 9.60 -2.52 3.48
CA GLU A 14 9.85 -1.36 4.31
C GLU A 14 9.93 -1.78 5.77
N THR A 15 10.83 -1.15 6.53
CA THR A 15 10.82 -1.22 7.99
C THR A 15 10.14 0.02 8.54
N GLU A 16 9.30 -0.12 9.56
CA GLU A 16 8.82 1.04 10.30
C GLU A 16 9.98 1.58 11.15
N PHE A 17 10.32 2.84 10.90
CA PHE A 17 11.26 3.61 11.71
C PHE A 17 10.49 4.69 12.47
N ASP A 18 10.93 4.98 13.69
CA ASP A 18 10.63 6.26 14.30
C ASP A 18 11.16 7.38 13.40
N GLU A 19 10.37 8.43 13.21
CA GLU A 19 10.64 9.54 12.27
C GLU A 19 12.01 10.21 12.45
N GLN A 20 12.74 9.92 13.53
CA GLN A 20 14.06 10.47 13.85
C GLN A 20 15.25 9.61 13.40
N PHE A 21 15.04 8.40 12.88
CA PHE A 21 16.13 7.49 12.50
C PHE A 21 16.12 7.21 10.99
N ASN A 22 17.03 7.84 10.26
CA ASN A 22 17.43 7.33 8.94
C ASN A 22 18.07 5.95 9.11
N MET A 23 17.60 4.99 8.31
CA MET A 23 18.20 3.65 8.27
C MET A 23 19.68 3.77 7.90
N SER A 24 20.59 3.26 8.74
CA SER A 24 21.99 3.21 8.35
C SER A 24 22.17 2.29 7.14
N ASP A 25 23.11 2.63 6.27
CA ASP A 25 23.43 1.80 5.10
C ASP A 25 23.73 0.35 5.49
N THR A 26 24.38 0.15 6.63
CA THR A 26 24.69 -1.16 7.18
C THR A 26 23.43 -1.96 7.47
N LEU A 27 22.45 -1.36 8.13
CA LEU A 27 21.19 -2.03 8.45
C LEU A 27 20.39 -2.34 7.18
N LEU A 28 20.37 -1.42 6.22
CA LEU A 28 19.72 -1.62 4.92
C LEU A 28 20.34 -2.81 4.15
N MET A 29 21.66 -2.91 4.17
CA MET A 29 22.37 -4.03 3.54
C MET A 29 22.09 -5.35 4.26
N GLN A 30 22.06 -5.37 5.59
CA GLN A 30 21.71 -6.56 6.38
C GLN A 30 20.29 -7.02 6.08
N LEU A 31 19.34 -6.08 6.02
CA LEU A 31 17.95 -6.35 5.65
C LEU A 31 17.86 -6.96 4.24
N MET A 32 18.52 -6.35 3.28
CA MET A 32 18.59 -6.85 1.91
C MET A 32 19.13 -8.29 1.84
N TYR A 33 20.23 -8.57 2.53
CA TYR A 33 20.82 -9.90 2.58
C TYR A 33 19.87 -10.94 3.19
N SER A 34 19.22 -10.59 4.28
CA SER A 34 18.27 -11.46 4.98
C SER A 34 17.07 -11.78 4.10
N ILE A 35 16.49 -10.78 3.45
CA ILE A 35 15.38 -10.96 2.51
C ILE A 35 15.80 -11.87 1.35
N ARG A 36 16.94 -11.58 0.72
CA ARG A 36 17.47 -12.38 -0.40
C ARG A 36 17.68 -13.84 -0.02
N THR A 37 18.21 -14.08 1.17
CA THR A 37 18.47 -15.44 1.69
C THR A 37 17.16 -16.18 1.98
N LEU A 38 16.17 -15.50 2.55
CA LEU A 38 14.87 -16.09 2.82
C LEU A 38 14.12 -16.42 1.53
N PHE A 39 14.09 -15.54 0.53
CA PHE A 39 13.51 -15.87 -0.77
C PHE A 39 14.16 -17.10 -1.37
N LYS A 40 15.49 -17.18 -1.36
CA LYS A 40 16.23 -18.37 -1.82
C LYS A 40 15.85 -19.64 -1.07
N LYS A 41 15.71 -19.57 0.26
CA LYS A 41 15.31 -20.70 1.10
C LYS A 41 13.94 -21.25 0.72
N TYR A 42 13.02 -20.39 0.27
CA TYR A 42 11.70 -20.79 -0.22
C TYR A 42 11.66 -21.06 -1.73
N GLY A 43 12.82 -21.22 -2.38
CA GLY A 43 12.91 -21.53 -3.80
C GLY A 43 12.51 -20.38 -4.72
N ILE A 44 12.41 -19.16 -4.19
CA ILE A 44 12.07 -17.97 -4.97
C ILE A 44 13.37 -17.31 -5.46
N SER A 45 13.61 -17.41 -6.77
CA SER A 45 14.66 -16.63 -7.41
C SER A 45 14.35 -15.14 -7.28
N ASN A 46 15.35 -14.34 -6.99
CA ASN A 46 15.10 -12.90 -6.78
C ASN A 46 16.29 -12.04 -7.20
N MET A 47 15.98 -10.85 -7.67
CA MET A 47 16.91 -9.73 -7.78
C MET A 47 16.50 -8.69 -6.73
N THR A 48 17.38 -8.45 -5.80
CA THR A 48 17.09 -7.58 -4.65
C THR A 48 18.08 -6.42 -4.61
N VAL A 49 17.55 -5.21 -4.50
CA VAL A 49 18.32 -3.96 -4.46
C VAL A 49 17.77 -3.04 -3.37
N PRO A 50 18.63 -2.27 -2.69
CA PRO A 50 18.18 -1.20 -1.83
C PRO A 50 17.68 -0.03 -2.68
N TRP A 51 16.65 0.64 -2.20
CA TRP A 51 16.12 1.85 -2.83
C TRP A 51 15.56 2.80 -1.78
N ASN A 52 16.24 3.91 -1.57
CA ASN A 52 15.98 4.79 -0.43
C ASN A 52 15.95 3.97 0.88
N ASN A 53 14.92 4.16 1.71
CA ASN A 53 14.75 3.39 2.95
C ASN A 53 13.95 2.08 2.76
N THR A 54 13.92 1.54 1.54
CA THR A 54 13.19 0.31 1.21
C THR A 54 14.08 -0.70 0.50
N ILE A 55 13.67 -1.96 0.51
CA ILE A 55 14.25 -3.00 -0.33
C ILE A 55 13.28 -3.34 -1.44
N ARG A 56 13.77 -3.33 -2.68
CA ARG A 56 13.01 -3.73 -3.87
C ARG A 56 13.47 -5.11 -4.32
N CYS A 57 12.52 -6.01 -4.53
CA CYS A 57 12.77 -7.37 -4.98
C CYS A 57 11.98 -7.62 -6.26
N ILE A 58 12.66 -7.96 -7.34
CA ILE A 58 12.03 -8.48 -8.56
C ILE A 58 12.08 -10.00 -8.45
N VAL A 59 10.92 -10.63 -8.50
CA VAL A 59 10.77 -12.09 -8.39
C VAL A 59 9.94 -12.62 -9.56
N PRO A 60 10.22 -13.84 -10.07
CA PRO A 60 9.39 -14.44 -11.11
C PRO A 60 7.95 -14.58 -10.65
N PHE A 61 7.00 -14.32 -11.55
CA PHE A 61 5.59 -14.59 -11.30
C PHE A 61 5.34 -16.10 -11.37
N ASN A 62 5.37 -16.77 -10.23
CA ASN A 62 5.14 -18.21 -10.11
C ASN A 62 4.34 -18.51 -8.83
N SER A 63 3.91 -19.77 -8.69
CA SER A 63 3.08 -20.21 -7.57
C SER A 63 3.71 -19.99 -6.18
N GLN A 64 5.03 -19.94 -6.08
CA GLN A 64 5.73 -19.70 -4.82
C GLN A 64 5.81 -18.21 -4.51
N ALA A 65 6.12 -17.37 -5.51
CA ALA A 65 6.23 -15.92 -5.33
C ALA A 65 4.89 -15.24 -5.04
N VAL A 66 3.78 -15.80 -5.55
CA VAL A 66 2.41 -15.30 -5.26
C VAL A 66 1.78 -15.93 -4.04
N ASN A 67 2.44 -16.90 -3.40
CA ASN A 67 1.90 -17.59 -2.23
C ASN A 67 1.93 -16.67 -1.00
N ARG A 68 0.75 -16.22 -0.60
CA ARG A 68 0.55 -15.28 0.53
C ARG A 68 1.12 -15.82 1.84
N SER A 69 0.99 -17.13 2.09
CA SER A 69 1.51 -17.76 3.31
C SER A 69 3.05 -17.73 3.35
N ILE A 70 3.70 -18.00 2.23
CA ILE A 70 5.16 -17.92 2.12
C ILE A 70 5.64 -16.48 2.35
N LEU A 71 5.00 -15.49 1.71
CA LEU A 71 5.36 -14.08 1.87
C LEU A 71 5.12 -13.60 3.31
N SER A 72 4.03 -14.03 3.96
CA SER A 72 3.79 -13.76 5.37
C SER A 72 4.89 -14.34 6.24
N THR A 73 5.26 -15.60 6.02
CA THR A 73 6.34 -16.25 6.76
C THR A 73 7.69 -15.54 6.59
N ILE A 74 8.00 -15.09 5.38
CA ILE A 74 9.24 -14.33 5.11
C ILE A 74 9.20 -13.00 5.87
N LYS A 75 8.09 -12.27 5.77
CA LYS A 75 7.89 -11.00 6.49
C LYS A 75 8.06 -11.17 8.00
N ASP A 76 7.40 -12.18 8.58
CA ASP A 76 7.45 -12.43 10.03
C ASP A 76 8.86 -12.80 10.49
N ARG A 77 9.59 -13.60 9.71
CA ARG A 77 10.99 -13.93 10.00
C ARG A 77 11.90 -12.71 9.92
N VAL A 78 11.72 -11.85 8.91
CA VAL A 78 12.47 -10.59 8.82
C VAL A 78 12.15 -9.69 10.00
N SER A 79 10.87 -9.56 10.35
CA SER A 79 10.42 -8.78 11.50
C SER A 79 11.09 -9.23 12.81
N SER A 80 11.13 -10.55 13.04
CA SER A 80 11.78 -11.14 14.22
C SER A 80 13.30 -10.97 14.21
N LEU A 81 13.97 -11.06 13.05
CA LEU A 81 15.42 -10.92 12.95
C LEU A 81 15.91 -9.50 13.28
N PHE A 82 15.10 -8.49 12.96
CA PHE A 82 15.47 -7.09 13.14
C PHE A 82 14.78 -6.44 14.33
N ASP A 83 13.92 -7.18 15.04
CA ASP A 83 13.05 -6.67 16.11
C ASP A 83 12.32 -5.39 15.68
N ARG A 84 11.75 -5.43 14.48
CA ARG A 84 11.09 -4.29 13.86
C ARG A 84 9.87 -4.72 13.09
N ARG A 85 8.89 -3.85 13.04
CA ARG A 85 7.73 -4.05 12.19
C ARG A 85 8.13 -3.91 10.72
N ILE A 86 7.84 -4.94 9.95
CA ILE A 86 8.10 -4.99 8.51
C ILE A 86 6.78 -4.85 7.78
N ARG A 87 6.77 -3.98 6.78
CA ARG A 87 5.68 -3.86 5.81
C ARG A 87 6.15 -4.37 4.46
N MET A 88 5.30 -5.12 3.79
CA MET A 88 5.59 -5.66 2.47
C MET A 88 4.47 -5.28 1.50
N THR A 89 4.82 -4.81 0.31
CA THR A 89 3.85 -4.61 -0.78
C THR A 89 4.23 -5.45 -1.98
N VAL A 90 3.24 -5.94 -2.69
CA VAL A 90 3.38 -6.82 -3.85
C VAL A 90 2.63 -6.21 -5.01
N SER A 91 3.31 -5.90 -6.10
CA SER A 91 2.69 -5.37 -7.32
C SER A 91 1.76 -6.38 -7.98
N GLY A 92 0.93 -5.93 -8.89
CA GLY A 92 0.34 -6.79 -9.90
C GLY A 92 1.38 -7.49 -10.76
N ARG A 93 0.93 -8.41 -11.61
CA ARG A 93 1.78 -9.12 -12.57
C ARG A 93 2.35 -8.13 -13.60
N LEU A 94 3.65 -8.21 -13.83
CA LEU A 94 4.39 -7.41 -14.81
C LEU A 94 4.83 -8.31 -15.96
N ASP A 95 4.36 -8.02 -17.16
CA ASP A 95 4.60 -8.84 -18.35
C ASP A 95 5.80 -8.37 -19.18
N GLY A 96 6.39 -7.21 -18.83
CA GLY A 96 7.54 -6.65 -19.52
C GLY A 96 8.39 -5.72 -18.65
N TYR A 97 9.63 -5.50 -19.07
CA TYR A 97 10.56 -4.62 -18.35
C TYR A 97 10.18 -3.13 -18.42
N ASP A 98 9.42 -2.74 -19.43
CA ASP A 98 8.85 -1.40 -19.61
C ASP A 98 7.89 -1.03 -18.47
N GLN A 99 7.25 -2.03 -17.85
CA GLN A 99 6.33 -1.86 -16.73
C GLN A 99 7.02 -1.64 -15.38
N ILE A 100 8.33 -1.88 -15.27
CA ILE A 100 9.06 -1.71 -13.99
C ILE A 100 8.96 -0.27 -13.48
N LYS A 101 9.04 0.70 -14.38
CA LYS A 101 8.97 2.12 -13.99
C LYS A 101 7.62 2.47 -13.36
N SER A 102 6.52 2.04 -13.97
CA SER A 102 5.17 2.27 -13.43
C SER A 102 4.95 1.52 -12.12
N ALA A 103 5.36 0.26 -12.05
CA ALA A 103 5.31 -0.55 -10.83
C ALA A 103 6.13 0.05 -9.69
N HIS A 104 7.25 0.69 -10.00
CA HIS A 104 8.05 1.41 -9.01
C HIS A 104 7.28 2.58 -8.38
N PHE A 105 6.55 3.37 -9.16
CA PHE A 105 5.70 4.44 -8.64
C PHE A 105 4.48 3.88 -7.88
N GLU A 106 3.84 2.86 -8.43
CA GLU A 106 2.72 2.17 -7.76
C GLU A 106 3.11 1.60 -6.39
N ALA A 107 4.35 1.14 -6.24
CA ALA A 107 4.84 0.64 -4.96
C ALA A 107 4.86 1.72 -3.85
N TYR A 108 5.05 3.00 -4.17
CA TYR A 108 4.90 4.08 -3.19
C TYR A 108 3.44 4.29 -2.79
N ASP A 109 2.53 4.16 -3.75
CA ASP A 109 1.09 4.24 -3.50
C ASP A 109 0.65 3.10 -2.59
N LEU A 110 1.07 1.88 -2.91
CA LEU A 110 0.80 0.70 -2.09
C LEU A 110 1.36 0.82 -0.67
N LEU A 111 2.58 1.35 -0.50
CA LEU A 111 3.13 1.61 0.83
C LEU A 111 2.30 2.65 1.59
N SER A 112 1.90 3.74 0.94
CA SER A 112 1.05 4.77 1.55
C SER A 112 -0.30 4.20 1.98
N ILE A 113 -0.98 3.47 1.09
CA ILE A 113 -2.26 2.80 1.38
C ILE A 113 -2.09 1.80 2.53
N SER A 114 -1.04 0.98 2.48
CA SER A 114 -0.80 -0.05 3.51
C SER A 114 -0.51 0.55 4.89
N ARG A 115 0.13 1.73 4.96
CA ARG A 115 0.32 2.46 6.22
C ARG A 115 -1.01 2.95 6.78
N ASN A 116 -1.82 3.61 5.94
CA ASN A 116 -3.11 4.17 6.33
C ASN A 116 -4.12 3.09 6.77
N MET A 117 -4.11 1.94 6.10
CA MET A 117 -4.97 0.80 6.41
C MET A 117 -4.37 -0.16 7.45
N ASN A 118 -3.18 0.14 7.97
CA ASN A 118 -2.44 -0.69 8.92
C ASN A 118 -2.20 -2.14 8.45
N LEU A 119 -1.99 -2.32 7.13
CA LEU A 119 -1.71 -3.62 6.55
C LEU A 119 -0.22 -3.95 6.68
N SER A 120 0.10 -5.15 7.12
CA SER A 120 1.50 -5.62 7.16
C SER A 120 1.97 -6.20 5.81
N ILE A 121 1.05 -6.72 5.01
CA ILE A 121 1.27 -7.08 3.60
C ILE A 121 0.12 -6.52 2.79
N ALA A 122 0.42 -5.88 1.67
CA ALA A 122 -0.54 -5.30 0.74
C ALA A 122 -0.28 -5.82 -0.68
N PHE A 123 -1.28 -6.39 -1.31
CA PHE A 123 -1.24 -6.84 -2.69
C PHE A 123 -1.98 -5.83 -3.58
N ALA A 124 -1.38 -5.44 -4.70
CA ALA A 124 -1.99 -4.50 -5.63
C ALA A 124 -3.37 -4.97 -6.11
N ASP A 125 -3.49 -6.27 -6.39
CA ASP A 125 -4.75 -6.87 -6.88
C ASP A 125 -5.91 -6.75 -5.87
N ASP A 126 -5.61 -6.67 -4.56
CA ASP A 126 -6.62 -6.49 -3.51
C ASP A 126 -7.00 -5.01 -3.30
N LEU A 127 -6.18 -4.08 -3.78
CA LEU A 127 -6.25 -2.64 -3.48
C LEU A 127 -6.43 -1.79 -4.75
N LEU A 128 -6.98 -2.39 -5.81
CA LEU A 128 -7.18 -1.70 -7.10
C LEU A 128 -8.02 -0.43 -6.96
N TYR A 129 -9.05 -0.46 -6.11
CA TYR A 129 -9.89 0.70 -5.86
C TYR A 129 -9.11 1.83 -5.19
N GLU A 130 -8.38 1.53 -4.12
CA GLU A 130 -7.59 2.50 -3.36
C GLU A 130 -6.47 3.11 -4.21
N ILE A 131 -5.82 2.28 -5.04
CA ILE A 131 -4.80 2.74 -6.01
C ILE A 131 -5.44 3.70 -7.03
N ALA A 132 -6.57 3.31 -7.63
CA ALA A 132 -7.26 4.12 -8.61
C ALA A 132 -7.73 5.47 -8.01
N MET A 133 -8.27 5.45 -6.80
CA MET A 133 -8.68 6.65 -6.07
C MET A 133 -7.49 7.56 -5.80
N LEU A 134 -6.36 7.01 -5.31
CA LEU A 134 -5.16 7.79 -5.02
C LEU A 134 -4.59 8.43 -6.31
N GLN A 135 -4.55 7.68 -7.40
CA GLN A 135 -4.10 8.19 -8.70
C GLN A 135 -5.04 9.27 -9.25
N THR A 136 -6.35 9.09 -9.08
CA THR A 136 -7.35 10.09 -9.47
C THR A 136 -7.16 11.39 -8.68
N LEU A 137 -6.92 11.33 -7.38
CA LEU A 137 -6.67 12.49 -6.54
C LEU A 137 -5.36 13.23 -6.85
N ARG A 138 -4.41 12.59 -7.51
CA ARG A 138 -3.19 13.25 -8.03
C ARG A 138 -3.46 14.11 -9.27
N ASN A 139 -4.54 13.83 -9.99
CA ASN A 139 -4.94 14.67 -11.10
C ASN A 139 -5.52 15.99 -10.55
N SER A 140 -4.87 17.13 -10.90
CA SER A 140 -5.26 18.45 -10.40
C SER A 140 -6.70 18.82 -10.74
N HIS A 141 -7.17 18.47 -11.94
CA HIS A 141 -8.55 18.76 -12.37
C HIS A 141 -9.57 17.93 -11.59
N MET A 142 -9.28 16.64 -11.36
CA MET A 142 -10.16 15.79 -10.55
C MET A 142 -10.20 16.25 -9.11
N ARG A 143 -9.08 16.64 -8.55
CA ARG A 143 -9.04 17.22 -7.20
C ARG A 143 -9.82 18.52 -7.12
N THR A 144 -9.62 19.45 -8.06
CA THR A 144 -10.38 20.70 -8.13
C THR A 144 -11.88 20.45 -8.26
N PHE A 145 -12.28 19.47 -9.09
CA PHE A 145 -13.66 19.08 -9.24
C PHE A 145 -14.26 18.55 -7.93
N ALA A 146 -13.55 17.65 -7.25
CA ALA A 146 -13.98 17.10 -5.96
C ALA A 146 -14.14 18.22 -4.89
N PHE A 147 -13.16 19.12 -4.79
CA PHE A 147 -13.25 20.27 -3.88
C PHE A 147 -14.44 21.18 -4.21
N LYS A 148 -14.70 21.42 -5.50
CA LYS A 148 -15.86 22.24 -5.91
C LYS A 148 -17.19 21.58 -5.56
N LEU A 149 -17.30 20.26 -5.62
CA LEU A 149 -18.49 19.54 -5.18
C LEU A 149 -18.67 19.63 -3.66
N LEU A 150 -17.61 19.44 -2.90
CA LEU A 150 -17.64 19.48 -1.44
C LEU A 150 -17.89 20.88 -0.91
N SER A 151 -17.32 21.92 -1.53
CA SER A 151 -17.53 23.31 -1.09
C SER A 151 -19.00 23.71 -1.07
N THR A 152 -19.82 23.17 -1.97
CA THR A 152 -21.27 23.42 -1.97
C THR A 152 -21.94 22.89 -0.69
N LEU A 153 -21.49 21.74 -0.18
CA LEU A 153 -21.99 21.20 1.08
C LEU A 153 -21.42 21.96 2.28
N GLU A 154 -20.16 22.36 2.24
CA GLU A 154 -19.53 23.18 3.29
C GLU A 154 -20.23 24.54 3.41
N ASP A 155 -20.53 25.21 2.28
CA ASP A 155 -21.26 26.47 2.26
C ASP A 155 -22.68 26.30 2.82
N TYR A 156 -23.34 25.20 2.49
CA TYR A 156 -24.67 24.90 3.02
C TYR A 156 -24.62 24.65 4.54
N ASP A 157 -23.67 23.87 5.01
CA ASP A 157 -23.49 23.61 6.45
C ASP A 157 -23.22 24.90 7.22
N ALA A 158 -22.37 25.77 6.68
CA ALA A 158 -22.08 27.09 7.28
C ALA A 158 -23.30 28.01 7.35
N GLN A 159 -24.20 27.95 6.35
CA GLN A 159 -25.40 28.83 6.30
C GLN A 159 -26.55 28.31 7.18
N HIS A 160 -26.67 27.00 7.34
CA HIS A 160 -27.83 26.38 7.99
C HIS A 160 -27.49 25.71 9.33
N GLY A 161 -26.21 25.69 9.74
CA GLY A 161 -25.77 25.00 10.96
C GLY A 161 -25.98 23.49 10.87
N SER A 162 -25.93 22.93 9.67
CA SER A 162 -26.04 21.49 9.43
C SER A 162 -24.67 20.84 9.43
N GLU A 163 -24.62 19.49 9.40
CA GLU A 163 -23.40 18.69 9.42
C GLU A 163 -23.38 17.67 8.25
N LEU A 164 -23.70 18.15 7.04
CA LEU A 164 -23.79 17.28 5.85
C LEU A 164 -22.44 16.67 5.47
N ILE A 165 -21.35 17.42 5.61
CA ILE A 165 -20.00 16.92 5.36
C ILE A 165 -19.68 15.79 6.33
N HIS A 166 -19.95 15.96 7.62
CA HIS A 166 -19.76 14.92 8.62
C HIS A 166 -20.65 13.69 8.35
N THR A 167 -21.91 13.92 7.98
CA THR A 167 -22.85 12.86 7.60
C THR A 167 -22.34 12.06 6.39
N LEU A 168 -21.83 12.76 5.38
CA LEU A 168 -21.24 12.14 4.19
C LEU A 168 -20.00 11.29 4.56
N GLN A 169 -19.13 11.79 5.43
CA GLN A 169 -17.96 11.09 5.90
C GLN A 169 -18.35 9.77 6.60
N VAL A 170 -19.26 9.82 7.57
CA VAL A 170 -19.73 8.62 8.29
C VAL A 170 -20.46 7.64 7.35
N LEU A 171 -21.18 8.15 6.33
CA LEU A 171 -21.79 7.30 5.31
C LEU A 171 -20.77 6.54 4.48
N ILE A 172 -19.69 7.19 4.09
CA ILE A 172 -18.57 6.56 3.34
C ILE A 172 -17.87 5.53 4.22
N GLU A 173 -17.54 5.85 5.47
CA GLU A 173 -16.92 4.93 6.43
C GLU A 173 -17.79 3.68 6.66
N ASN A 174 -19.10 3.85 6.64
CA ASN A 174 -20.09 2.78 6.71
C ASN A 174 -20.43 2.14 5.35
N ARG A 175 -19.62 2.39 4.32
CA ARG A 175 -19.79 1.80 2.97
C ARG A 175 -21.18 2.02 2.37
N GLY A 176 -21.80 3.17 2.64
CA GLY A 176 -23.13 3.53 2.15
C GLY A 176 -24.30 2.87 2.90
N ILE A 177 -24.06 2.19 4.02
CA ILE A 177 -25.12 1.53 4.81
C ILE A 177 -25.83 2.59 5.65
N GLN A 178 -26.98 3.10 5.17
CA GLN A 178 -27.74 4.17 5.79
C GLN A 178 -28.17 3.88 7.23
N THR A 179 -28.59 2.64 7.52
CA THR A 179 -29.02 2.24 8.89
C THR A 179 -27.87 2.34 9.89
N LYS A 180 -26.67 1.91 9.49
CA LYS A 180 -25.49 1.99 10.34
C LYS A 180 -25.08 3.46 10.53
N THR A 181 -25.07 4.22 9.44
CA THR A 181 -24.76 5.65 9.48
C THR A 181 -25.71 6.42 10.40
N ALA A 182 -27.01 6.19 10.29
CA ALA A 182 -28.00 6.82 11.16
C ALA A 182 -27.77 6.49 12.64
N ASN A 183 -27.42 5.21 12.95
CA ASN A 183 -27.11 4.80 14.32
C ASN A 183 -25.85 5.49 14.85
N ASP A 184 -24.80 5.52 14.05
CA ASP A 184 -23.51 6.15 14.44
C ASP A 184 -23.63 7.67 14.65
N LEU A 185 -24.55 8.32 13.91
CA LEU A 185 -24.84 9.74 14.04
C LEU A 185 -25.97 10.03 15.03
N PHE A 186 -26.52 9.00 15.71
CA PHE A 186 -27.67 9.14 16.61
C PHE A 186 -28.91 9.79 15.95
N LEU A 187 -29.05 9.59 14.63
CA LEU A 187 -30.15 10.12 13.84
C LEU A 187 -31.24 9.07 13.64
N HIS A 188 -32.49 9.52 13.65
CA HIS A 188 -33.60 8.66 13.21
C HIS A 188 -33.55 8.51 11.67
N ARG A 189 -33.65 7.25 11.21
CA ARG A 189 -33.85 6.96 9.79
C ARG A 189 -35.29 7.34 9.41
N ASN A 190 -35.50 8.52 8.88
CA ASN A 190 -36.73 8.91 8.18
C ASN A 190 -36.43 9.18 6.73
#